data_bc649f7afd2b4b2c917dc768bf771525
#
_entry.id   bc649f7afd2b4b2c917dc768bf771525
#
_cell.length_a   1.000
_cell.length_b   1.000
_cell.length_c   1.000
_cell.angle_alpha   90.00
_cell.angle_beta   90.00
_cell.angle_gamma   90.00
#
_symmetry.space_group_name_H-M   'P 1'
#
loop_
_entity.id
_entity.type
_entity.pdbx_description
1 polymer ?
#
loop_
_entity_poly.entity_id
_entity_poly.type
_entity_poly.pdbx_seq_one_letter_code
_entity_poly.pdbx_strand_id
1 'polypeptide(L)'
;MDGFFFSYRIPQISKEFDLLRIGEDSIINIELKSGAVPSERIEKQLTQNRYYLAHTKKRVYTFCYISKQNRLFQLDDTLTLQEQPVEELVDTLTAQGNLFSGNINSLFRPADFLVSPINTPTNFLKKQYFLTSHQEKIKAQIMVDS
;
A
#
# COMPACT_ATOMS: atom_id res chain seq x y z
N MET A 1 -3.21 -2.03 -20.74
CA MET A 1 -4.23 -1.71 -19.72
C MET A 1 -3.98 -0.31 -19.18
N ASP A 2 -5.03 0.48 -19.08
CA ASP A 2 -4.91 1.88 -18.74
C ASP A 2 -5.14 2.13 -17.26
N GLY A 3 -4.89 3.37 -16.85
CA GLY A 3 -5.30 3.85 -15.54
C GLY A 3 -4.32 3.60 -14.42
N PHE A 4 -3.07 3.24 -14.74
CA PHE A 4 -2.05 3.06 -13.72
C PHE A 4 -1.35 4.37 -13.39
N PHE A 5 -1.09 4.57 -12.10
CA PHE A 5 -0.18 5.60 -11.62
C PHE A 5 1.12 4.93 -11.25
N PHE A 6 2.22 5.45 -11.79
CA PHE A 6 3.56 4.89 -11.57
C PHE A 6 4.29 5.73 -10.54
N SER A 7 4.91 5.08 -9.56
CA SER A 7 5.73 5.76 -8.55
C SER A 7 4.98 6.90 -7.88
N TYR A 8 3.72 6.66 -7.52
CA TYR A 8 2.91 7.68 -6.87
C TYR A 8 3.38 7.90 -5.44
N ARG A 9 3.58 9.17 -5.08
CA ARG A 9 3.98 9.56 -3.74
C ARG A 9 2.86 10.36 -3.09
N ILE A 10 2.52 9.96 -1.86
CA ILE A 10 1.49 10.69 -1.11
C ILE A 10 2.01 12.08 -0.78
N PRO A 11 1.23 13.16 -1.04
CA PRO A 11 1.69 14.52 -0.78
C PRO A 11 2.11 14.70 0.68
N GLN A 12 3.28 15.32 0.88
CA GLN A 12 3.83 15.67 2.20
C GLN A 12 4.17 14.46 3.08
N ILE A 13 4.12 13.26 2.51
CA ILE A 13 4.47 12.02 3.21
C ILE A 13 5.41 11.26 2.30
N SER A 14 6.42 10.62 2.89
CA SER A 14 7.44 9.96 2.09
C SER A 14 7.04 8.60 1.56
N LYS A 15 5.74 8.28 1.61
CA LYS A 15 5.26 6.97 1.16
C LYS A 15 5.08 6.96 -0.34
N GLU A 16 5.73 6.03 -1.00
CA GLU A 16 5.64 5.88 -2.45
C GLU A 16 5.18 4.48 -2.80
N PHE A 17 4.37 4.36 -3.85
CA PHE A 17 3.88 3.10 -4.37
C PHE A 17 4.41 2.90 -5.79
N ASP A 18 4.84 1.67 -6.11
CA ASP A 18 5.35 1.41 -7.45
C ASP A 18 4.25 1.56 -8.50
N LEU A 19 3.13 0.87 -8.30
CA LEU A 19 1.99 0.94 -9.20
C LEU A 19 0.70 1.03 -8.41
N LEU A 20 -0.17 1.93 -8.84
CA LEU A 20 -1.53 2.03 -8.32
C LEU A 20 -2.51 2.10 -9.47
N ARG A 21 -3.61 1.36 -9.36
CA ARG A 21 -4.73 1.50 -10.29
C ARG A 21 -5.98 1.74 -9.45
N ILE A 22 -6.60 2.88 -9.62
CA ILE A 22 -7.65 3.36 -8.75
C ILE A 22 -8.99 3.33 -9.47
N GLY A 23 -9.90 2.53 -8.95
CA GLY A 23 -11.27 2.52 -9.41
C GLY A 23 -12.15 3.34 -8.47
N GLU A 24 -13.43 3.39 -8.76
CA GLU A 24 -14.36 4.11 -7.90
C GLU A 24 -14.52 3.39 -6.57
N ASP A 25 -14.48 2.07 -6.58
CA ASP A 25 -14.75 1.27 -5.37
C ASP A 25 -13.54 0.52 -4.86
N SER A 26 -12.45 0.47 -5.61
CA SER A 26 -11.29 -0.34 -5.22
C SER A 26 -9.99 0.30 -5.67
N ILE A 27 -8.91 -0.10 -4.98
CA ILE A 27 -7.55 0.28 -5.35
C ILE A 27 -6.73 -0.99 -5.44
N ILE A 28 -5.94 -1.09 -6.51
CA ILE A 28 -5.02 -2.19 -6.71
C ILE A 28 -3.61 -1.63 -6.67
N ASN A 29 -2.81 -2.14 -5.75
CA ASN A 29 -1.41 -1.76 -5.60
C ASN A 29 -0.56 -2.96 -6.01
N ILE A 30 0.44 -2.71 -6.84
CA ILE A 30 1.37 -3.74 -7.27
C ILE A 30 2.78 -3.25 -7.01
N GLU A 31 3.51 -3.97 -6.15
CA GLU A 31 4.91 -3.69 -5.92
C GLU A 31 5.75 -4.62 -6.77
N LEU A 32 6.79 -4.07 -7.38
CA LEU A 32 7.60 -4.81 -8.33
C LEU A 32 8.97 -5.11 -7.74
N LYS A 33 9.38 -6.37 -7.82
CA LYS A 33 10.71 -6.80 -7.40
C LYS A 33 11.37 -7.55 -8.54
N SER A 34 12.67 -7.34 -8.73
CA SER A 34 13.38 -8.01 -9.80
C SER A 34 13.84 -9.40 -9.39
N GLY A 35 14.17 -9.60 -8.13
CA GLY A 35 14.70 -10.88 -7.65
C GLY A 35 14.15 -11.26 -6.30
N ALA A 36 14.69 -12.33 -5.73
CA ALA A 36 14.20 -12.88 -4.48
C ALA A 36 14.28 -11.86 -3.34
N VAL A 37 13.23 -11.80 -2.55
CA VAL A 37 13.13 -10.97 -1.37
C VAL A 37 12.50 -11.82 -0.28
N PRO A 38 12.98 -11.72 0.98
CA PRO A 38 12.36 -12.49 2.06
C PRO A 38 10.87 -12.20 2.17
N SER A 39 10.09 -13.26 2.37
CA SER A 39 8.64 -13.12 2.41
C SER A 39 8.18 -12.19 3.53
N GLU A 40 8.91 -12.16 4.65
CA GLU A 40 8.56 -11.25 5.74
C GLU A 40 8.64 -9.78 5.31
N ARG A 41 9.61 -9.46 4.45
CA ARG A 41 9.75 -8.09 3.96
C ARG A 41 8.61 -7.73 3.01
N ILE A 42 8.23 -8.67 2.17
CA ILE A 42 7.10 -8.45 1.27
C ILE A 42 5.83 -8.26 2.07
N GLU A 43 5.60 -9.13 3.05
CA GLU A 43 4.41 -9.04 3.89
C GLU A 43 4.35 -7.71 4.63
N LYS A 44 5.48 -7.29 5.18
CA LYS A 44 5.54 -6.01 5.89
C LYS A 44 5.24 -4.84 4.97
N GLN A 45 5.83 -4.86 3.77
CA GLN A 45 5.61 -3.78 2.82
C GLN A 45 4.15 -3.69 2.39
N LEU A 46 3.56 -4.84 2.05
CA LEU A 46 2.16 -4.84 1.61
C LEU A 46 1.21 -4.47 2.75
N THR A 47 1.55 -4.84 3.99
CA THR A 47 0.76 -4.44 5.14
C THR A 47 0.79 -2.93 5.32
N GLN A 48 1.95 -2.32 5.18
CA GLN A 48 2.07 -0.88 5.27
C GLN A 48 1.31 -0.20 4.14
N ASN A 49 1.44 -0.73 2.92
CA ASN A 49 0.72 -0.17 1.79
C ASN A 49 -0.78 -0.20 2.03
N ARG A 50 -1.27 -1.32 2.54
CA ARG A 50 -2.68 -1.45 2.82
C ARG A 50 -3.15 -0.46 3.87
N TYR A 51 -2.33 -0.21 4.88
CA TYR A 51 -2.65 0.77 5.90
C TYR A 51 -2.90 2.15 5.28
N TYR A 52 -1.98 2.59 4.42
CA TYR A 52 -2.14 3.91 3.81
C TYR A 52 -3.32 3.95 2.84
N LEU A 53 -3.49 2.90 2.06
CA LEU A 53 -4.54 2.88 1.05
C LEU A 53 -5.94 2.74 1.67
N ALA A 54 -6.04 2.17 2.86
CA ALA A 54 -7.31 2.02 3.53
C ALA A 54 -7.94 3.37 3.88
N HIS A 55 -7.14 4.42 3.97
CA HIS A 55 -7.68 5.76 4.25
C HIS A 55 -8.56 6.29 3.13
N THR A 56 -8.46 5.72 1.95
CA THR A 56 -9.31 6.12 0.83
C THR A 56 -10.74 5.61 0.95
N LYS A 57 -10.98 4.69 1.88
CA LYS A 57 -12.28 4.04 2.10
C LYS A 57 -12.68 3.13 0.96
N LYS A 58 -11.76 2.79 0.07
CA LYS A 58 -12.00 1.87 -1.02
C LYS A 58 -11.49 0.49 -0.62
N ARG A 59 -12.00 -0.55 -1.31
CA ARG A 59 -11.46 -1.90 -1.12
C ARG A 59 -10.05 -1.96 -1.66
N VAL A 60 -9.13 -2.51 -0.89
CA VAL A 60 -7.71 -2.49 -1.22
C VAL A 60 -7.21 -3.88 -1.56
N TYR A 61 -6.50 -3.99 -2.69
CA TYR A 61 -5.79 -5.20 -3.08
C TYR A 61 -4.31 -4.87 -3.19
N THR A 62 -3.47 -5.62 -2.50
CA THR A 62 -2.03 -5.39 -2.55
C THR A 62 -1.33 -6.63 -3.05
N PHE A 63 -0.51 -6.44 -4.07
CA PHE A 63 0.24 -7.53 -4.72
C PHE A 63 1.71 -7.19 -4.77
N CYS A 64 2.54 -8.24 -4.82
CA CYS A 64 3.96 -8.11 -5.14
C CYS A 64 4.29 -9.10 -6.24
N TYR A 65 4.86 -8.58 -7.32
CA TYR A 65 5.26 -9.42 -8.44
C TYR A 65 6.78 -9.46 -8.52
N ILE A 66 7.35 -10.68 -8.56
CA ILE A 66 8.79 -10.90 -8.67
C ILE A 66 9.08 -11.33 -10.09
N SER A 67 9.67 -10.44 -10.88
CA SER A 67 9.77 -10.66 -12.33
C SER A 67 10.69 -11.83 -12.70
N LYS A 68 11.83 -11.98 -12.03
CA LYS A 68 12.77 -13.05 -12.38
C LYS A 68 12.21 -14.42 -12.10
N GLN A 69 11.33 -14.53 -11.13
CA GLN A 69 10.75 -15.80 -10.74
C GLN A 69 9.35 -16.01 -11.29
N ASN A 70 8.79 -14.96 -11.90
CA ASN A 70 7.40 -14.95 -12.38
C ASN A 70 6.46 -15.43 -11.27
N ARG A 71 6.62 -14.86 -10.07
CA ARG A 71 5.82 -15.23 -8.90
C ARG A 71 5.04 -14.03 -8.42
N LEU A 72 3.79 -14.29 -8.04
CA LEU A 72 2.88 -13.27 -7.53
C LEU A 72 2.51 -13.58 -6.10
N PHE A 73 2.57 -12.57 -5.25
CA PHE A 73 2.12 -12.68 -3.87
C PHE A 73 1.04 -11.65 -3.62
N GLN A 74 0.11 -12.01 -2.75
CA GLN A 74 -0.99 -11.13 -2.40
C GLN A 74 -1.18 -11.17 -0.88
N LEU A 75 -1.49 -10.01 -0.29
CA LEU A 75 -1.84 -9.95 1.11
C LEU A 75 -3.34 -10.21 1.22
N ASP A 76 -3.73 -11.18 2.05
CA ASP A 76 -5.15 -11.48 2.22
C ASP A 76 -5.76 -10.59 3.31
N ASP A 77 -7.05 -10.80 3.58
CA ASP A 77 -7.77 -9.94 4.53
C ASP A 77 -7.30 -10.11 5.96
N THR A 78 -6.59 -11.19 6.26
CA THR A 78 -6.02 -11.39 7.59
C THR A 78 -4.58 -10.88 7.69
N LEU A 79 -4.12 -10.14 6.66
CA LEU A 79 -2.78 -9.58 6.57
C LEU A 79 -1.72 -10.66 6.50
N THR A 80 -2.06 -11.78 5.88
CA THR A 80 -1.13 -12.89 5.66
C THR A 80 -0.77 -12.96 4.19
N LEU A 81 0.51 -13.17 3.92
CA LEU A 81 0.99 -13.24 2.54
C LEU A 81 0.66 -14.59 1.94
N GLN A 82 0.05 -14.59 0.76
CA GLN A 82 -0.29 -15.79 0.02
C GLN A 82 0.33 -15.72 -1.37
N GLU A 83 0.89 -16.84 -1.83
CA GLU A 83 1.33 -16.91 -3.23
C GLU A 83 0.12 -17.23 -4.09
N GLN A 84 -0.01 -16.50 -5.21
CA GLN A 84 -1.14 -16.63 -6.11
C GLN A 84 -0.64 -16.89 -7.52
N PRO A 85 -1.46 -17.52 -8.37
CA PRO A 85 -1.12 -17.57 -9.79
C PRO A 85 -1.16 -16.17 -10.38
N VAL A 86 -0.33 -15.93 -11.40
CA VAL A 86 -0.24 -14.61 -12.01
C VAL A 86 -1.60 -14.21 -12.59
N GLU A 87 -2.38 -15.18 -13.02
CA GLU A 87 -3.73 -14.94 -13.54
C GLU A 87 -4.63 -14.25 -12.51
N GLU A 88 -4.36 -14.44 -11.23
CA GLU A 88 -5.17 -13.78 -10.19
C GLU A 88 -5.05 -12.27 -10.29
N LEU A 89 -3.87 -11.76 -10.61
CA LEU A 89 -3.69 -10.32 -10.80
C LEU A 89 -4.49 -9.83 -12.00
N VAL A 90 -4.43 -10.57 -13.10
CA VAL A 90 -5.19 -10.21 -14.30
C VAL A 90 -6.69 -10.21 -14.00
N ASP A 91 -7.16 -11.23 -13.29
CA ASP A 91 -8.57 -11.32 -12.94
C ASP A 91 -9.00 -10.15 -12.05
N THR A 92 -8.18 -9.79 -11.08
CA THR A 92 -8.48 -8.67 -10.18
C THR A 92 -8.53 -7.36 -10.95
N LEU A 93 -7.59 -7.14 -11.85
CA LEU A 93 -7.57 -5.93 -12.68
C LEU A 93 -8.79 -5.88 -13.60
N THR A 94 -9.14 -7.01 -14.19
CA THR A 94 -10.28 -7.08 -15.09
C THR A 94 -11.59 -6.85 -14.36
N ALA A 95 -11.70 -7.35 -13.14
CA ALA A 95 -12.90 -7.20 -12.33
C ALA A 95 -13.07 -5.80 -11.76
N GLN A 96 -12.01 -4.99 -11.77
CA GLN A 96 -12.11 -3.63 -11.27
C GLN A 96 -13.07 -2.82 -12.14
N GLY A 97 -14.01 -2.14 -11.49
CA GLY A 97 -15.02 -1.41 -12.23
C GLY A 97 -14.50 -0.14 -12.84
N ASN A 98 -15.35 0.89 -12.87
CA ASN A 98 -14.98 2.17 -13.46
C ASN A 98 -13.79 2.78 -12.75
N LEU A 99 -12.91 3.39 -13.52
CA LEU A 99 -11.75 4.07 -12.94
C LEU A 99 -12.20 5.35 -12.24
N PHE A 100 -11.46 5.70 -11.19
CA PHE A 100 -11.69 6.93 -10.46
C PHE A 100 -11.35 8.12 -11.35
N SER A 101 -12.26 9.08 -11.47
CA SER A 101 -12.08 10.22 -12.36
C SER A 101 -11.66 11.49 -11.62
N GLY A 102 -11.59 11.45 -10.30
CA GLY A 102 -11.19 12.62 -9.54
C GLY A 102 -9.69 12.78 -9.45
N ASN A 103 -9.25 13.76 -8.67
CA ASN A 103 -7.84 13.99 -8.43
C ASN A 103 -7.35 12.99 -7.40
N ILE A 104 -6.32 12.20 -7.77
CA ILE A 104 -5.78 11.18 -6.88
C ILE A 104 -5.31 11.79 -5.55
N ASN A 105 -4.77 13.00 -5.57
CA ASN A 105 -4.29 13.63 -4.34
C ASN A 105 -5.41 13.90 -3.35
N SER A 106 -6.65 14.00 -3.81
CA SER A 106 -7.77 14.23 -2.91
C SER A 106 -8.09 13.01 -2.05
N LEU A 107 -7.61 11.84 -2.46
CA LEU A 107 -7.82 10.60 -1.71
C LEU A 107 -6.84 10.45 -0.55
N PHE A 108 -5.73 11.16 -0.60
CA PHE A 108 -4.65 11.02 0.37
C PHE A 108 -4.38 12.36 1.03
N ARG A 109 -5.25 12.74 1.96
CA ARG A 109 -5.07 14.01 2.65
C ARG A 109 -4.03 13.83 3.75
N PRO A 110 -2.99 14.67 3.78
CA PRO A 110 -1.93 14.51 4.78
C PRO A 110 -2.45 14.48 6.22
N ALA A 111 -3.52 15.21 6.51
CA ALA A 111 -4.06 15.25 7.85
C ALA A 111 -4.54 13.87 8.33
N ASP A 112 -4.90 12.99 7.41
CA ASP A 112 -5.35 11.64 7.76
C ASP A 112 -4.20 10.77 8.27
N PHE A 113 -2.97 11.14 7.95
CA PHE A 113 -1.79 10.35 8.30
C PHE A 113 -0.94 11.02 9.38
N LEU A 114 -1.15 12.31 9.61
CA LEU A 114 -0.37 13.07 10.58
C LEU A 114 -1.15 13.17 11.87
N VAL A 115 -1.57 12.02 12.38
CA VAL A 115 -2.40 11.97 13.58
C VAL A 115 -1.52 12.19 14.80
N SER A 116 -1.98 13.09 15.67
CA SER A 116 -1.27 13.36 16.90
C SER A 116 -1.35 12.15 17.83
N PRO A 117 -0.24 11.75 18.45
CA PRO A 117 -0.29 10.70 19.45
C PRO A 117 -1.21 11.02 20.62
N ILE A 118 -1.43 12.28 20.89
CA ILE A 118 -2.36 12.69 21.95
C ILE A 118 -3.79 12.25 21.62
N ASN A 119 -4.14 12.31 20.36
CA ASN A 119 -5.48 11.96 19.92
C ASN A 119 -5.73 10.47 19.84
N THR A 120 -4.69 9.71 19.49
CA THR A 120 -4.81 8.28 19.32
C THR A 120 -3.60 7.57 19.89
N PRO A 121 -3.32 7.77 21.18
CA PRO A 121 -2.04 7.31 21.73
C PRO A 121 -1.84 5.81 21.64
N THR A 122 -2.84 5.03 22.01
CA THR A 122 -2.66 3.59 22.04
C THR A 122 -2.53 3.02 20.65
N ASN A 123 -3.43 3.39 19.76
CA ASN A 123 -3.39 2.87 18.41
C ASN A 123 -2.16 3.34 17.68
N PHE A 124 -1.81 4.59 17.89
CA PHE A 124 -0.64 5.14 17.24
C PHE A 124 0.62 4.39 17.68
N LEU A 125 0.77 4.19 18.97
CA LEU A 125 1.99 3.55 19.48
C LEU A 125 2.08 2.09 19.06
N LYS A 126 0.97 1.42 18.88
CA LYS A 126 0.98 0.03 18.44
C LYS A 126 1.38 -0.11 16.99
N LYS A 127 1.13 0.92 16.21
CA LYS A 127 1.34 0.83 14.76
C LYS A 127 2.52 1.63 14.28
N GLN A 128 2.83 2.68 14.97
CA GLN A 128 3.81 3.60 14.44
C GLN A 128 5.21 3.00 14.39
N TYR A 129 5.46 1.96 15.12
CA TYR A 129 6.75 1.31 15.00
C TYR A 129 6.98 0.76 13.61
N PHE A 130 5.94 0.54 12.84
CA PHE A 130 6.14 0.15 11.46
C PHE A 130 5.99 1.33 10.51
N LEU A 131 5.62 2.49 11.01
CA LEU A 131 5.60 3.70 10.19
C LEU A 131 6.95 4.37 10.14
N THR A 132 7.69 4.25 11.19
CA THR A 132 8.95 4.93 11.26
C THR A 132 10.11 4.07 10.87
N SER A 133 9.95 3.14 11.08
CA SER A 133 11.12 2.37 10.72
C SER A 133 11.25 2.41 9.23
N HIS A 134 10.29 3.16 9.84
CA HIS A 134 10.55 3.59 9.34
C HIS A 134 10.76 4.21 8.86
N GLN A 135 10.46 4.34 8.88
CA GLN A 135 10.70 4.93 9.02
C GLN A 135 11.22 4.94 9.19
N GLU A 136 11.23 4.60 9.73
CA GLU A 136 11.63 4.60 10.24
C GLU A 136 11.84 4.93 9.89
N LYS A 137 11.60 5.04 9.91
CA LYS A 137 11.59 5.43 9.93
C LYS A 137 11.28 6.30 9.54
N ILE A 138 10.55 6.45 9.65
CA ILE A 138 10.26 7.21 9.81
C ILE A 138 10.24 7.69 10.04
N LYS A 139 10.14 7.54 10.52
CA LYS A 139 10.19 8.01 11.14
C LYS A 139 10.30 8.26 11.39
N ALA A 140 10.07 8.18 11.59
CA ALA A 140 10.16 8.55 12.20
C ALA A 140 10.03 9.16 11.90
N GLN A 141 9.71 9.17 11.99
CA GLN A 141 9.52 9.79 12.10
C GLN A 141 8.96 10.22 11.87
N ILE A 142 8.62 10.22 11.89
CA ILE A 142 8.15 10.56 12.21
C ILE A 142 7.83 10.41 12.40
N MET A 143 7.59 10.28 12.64
CA MET A 143 7.52 10.17 13.25
C MET A 143 7.70 9.84 13.47
N VAL A 144 7.47 9.59 13.65
CA VAL A 144 7.82 9.40 14.15
C VAL A 144 8.16 9.32 14.19
N ASP A 145 8.04 9.18 14.46
CA ASP A 145 8.46 9.23 14.71
C ASP A 145 8.56 9.02 14.67
N SER A 146 8.27 8.87 14.78
CA SER A 146 8.51 8.82 15.00
C SER A 146 8.71 8.82 15.02
#